data_4c813ff512526a72ba0d0ec0d7b1321f
#
_entry.id   4c813ff512526a72ba0d0ec0d7b1321f
#
_cell.length_a   1.000
_cell.length_b   1.000
_cell.length_c   1.000
_cell.angle_alpha   90.00
_cell.angle_beta   90.00
_cell.angle_gamma   90.00
#
_symmetry.space_group_name_H-M   'P 1'
#
loop_
_entity.id
_entity.type
_entity.pdbx_description
1 polymer ?
#
loop_
_entity_poly.entity_id
_entity_poly.type
_entity_poly.pdbx_seq_one_letter_code
_entity_poly.pdbx_strand_id
1 'polypeptide(L)'
;MYYKEETLFEQYPLELTDTYKGRGAVFAMTDIGRVYLKEYSGSVVKAEFLAKLLECVNEQGIHTETVVRTTEGECLAKDPDGVSYLLRKWCEGRECNTASWDEILRSADILASLHGAMNQMEHPLTEVLDTDAGRLLRTYEKHTRELRTVRNYTRGRKNKSEFEKEFLGLYPKFEEQASEILESLREQEGKKEGMGICHGDFNQHNVVFRSEYAAVISFDNICYDVQIGSLARFMRKILEKNIWNIRLGMEMIRAYSDKKAMSPYETKQLYLRHAYPEKFWKIANHYYNANKAWGFGRYLEKLEKIKAEEENREQFLAYMKHFAYS
;
A
#
# COMPACT_ATOMS: atom_id res chain seq x y z
N MET A 1 25.69 -21.53 -7.46
CA MET A 1 24.51 -20.66 -7.27
C MET A 1 24.51 -19.41 -8.18
N TYR A 2 25.68 -18.99 -8.67
CA TYR A 2 25.80 -17.89 -9.66
C TYR A 2 25.29 -18.24 -11.06
N TYR A 3 25.43 -19.48 -11.49
CA TYR A 3 25.02 -19.96 -12.82
C TYR A 3 23.53 -19.81 -13.15
N LYS A 4 22.64 -19.86 -12.16
CA LYS A 4 21.19 -19.81 -12.40
C LYS A 4 20.69 -18.42 -12.79
N GLU A 5 21.33 -17.40 -12.28
CA GLU A 5 20.95 -16.00 -12.51
C GLU A 5 21.53 -15.48 -13.84
N GLU A 6 22.76 -15.90 -14.19
CA GLU A 6 23.40 -15.56 -15.48
C GLU A 6 22.58 -16.09 -16.66
N THR A 7 22.13 -17.36 -16.62
CA THR A 7 21.30 -17.95 -17.68
C THR A 7 19.94 -17.27 -17.85
N LEU A 8 19.41 -16.63 -16.80
CA LEU A 8 18.18 -15.83 -16.91
C LEU A 8 18.42 -14.54 -17.69
N PHE A 9 19.52 -13.84 -17.42
CA PHE A 9 19.85 -12.59 -18.14
C PHE A 9 20.20 -12.83 -19.61
N GLU A 10 20.76 -14.00 -19.98
CA GLU A 10 21.03 -14.38 -21.37
C GLU A 10 19.76 -14.44 -22.24
N GLN A 11 18.57 -14.56 -21.61
CA GLN A 11 17.29 -14.54 -22.33
C GLN A 11 16.87 -13.11 -22.75
N TYR A 12 17.59 -12.08 -22.34
CA TYR A 12 17.24 -10.69 -22.63
C TYR A 12 18.26 -10.04 -23.58
N PRO A 13 17.83 -9.10 -24.45
CA PRO A 13 18.71 -8.38 -25.36
C PRO A 13 19.45 -7.26 -24.62
N LEU A 14 20.32 -7.62 -23.67
CA LEU A 14 21.03 -6.69 -22.79
C LEU A 14 22.52 -7.04 -22.68
N GLU A 15 23.36 -6.01 -22.60
CA GLU A 15 24.76 -6.17 -22.24
C GLU A 15 24.95 -5.94 -20.74
N LEU A 16 25.30 -7.02 -20.02
CA LEU A 16 25.56 -6.97 -18.59
C LEU A 16 26.97 -6.43 -18.30
N THR A 17 27.07 -5.52 -17.35
CA THR A 17 28.37 -5.05 -16.84
C THR A 17 28.64 -5.51 -15.40
N ASP A 18 27.60 -5.60 -14.56
CA ASP A 18 27.73 -6.03 -13.16
C ASP A 18 26.41 -6.55 -12.63
N THR A 19 26.47 -7.47 -11.65
CA THR A 19 25.27 -8.03 -10.98
C THR A 19 25.47 -8.07 -9.47
N TYR A 20 24.39 -7.78 -8.71
CA TYR A 20 24.40 -7.91 -7.26
C TYR A 20 23.03 -8.31 -6.71
N LYS A 21 23.04 -9.02 -5.58
CA LYS A 21 21.81 -9.46 -4.91
C LYS A 21 21.26 -8.37 -3.99
N GLY A 22 19.94 -8.13 -4.12
CA GLY A 22 19.16 -7.33 -3.20
C GLY A 22 18.07 -8.14 -2.50
N ARG A 23 17.22 -7.49 -1.73
CA ARG A 23 16.11 -8.16 -1.05
C ARG A 23 15.11 -8.72 -2.07
N GLY A 24 15.14 -10.06 -2.28
CA GLY A 24 14.18 -10.77 -3.12
C GLY A 24 14.27 -10.47 -4.62
N ALA A 25 15.39 -9.89 -5.07
CA ALA A 25 15.65 -9.58 -6.48
C ALA A 25 17.15 -9.62 -6.77
N VAL A 26 17.49 -9.81 -8.04
CA VAL A 26 18.85 -9.65 -8.56
C VAL A 26 18.89 -8.36 -9.38
N PHE A 27 19.80 -7.46 -9.03
CA PHE A 27 20.03 -6.22 -9.75
C PHE A 27 21.17 -6.39 -10.73
N ALA A 28 21.07 -5.74 -11.88
CA ALA A 28 22.14 -5.67 -12.86
C ALA A 28 22.33 -4.27 -13.41
N MET A 29 23.58 -3.95 -13.75
CA MET A 29 23.93 -2.80 -14.56
C MET A 29 24.03 -3.24 -16.01
N THR A 30 23.36 -2.52 -16.91
CA THR A 30 23.26 -2.88 -18.33
C THR A 30 23.44 -1.65 -19.23
N ASP A 31 23.53 -1.87 -20.52
CA ASP A 31 23.54 -0.82 -21.57
C ASP A 31 22.28 0.08 -21.53
N ILE A 32 21.12 -0.43 -21.08
CA ILE A 32 19.88 0.36 -20.90
C ILE A 32 19.75 0.98 -19.49
N GLY A 33 20.77 0.86 -18.65
CA GLY A 33 20.80 1.32 -17.27
C GLY A 33 20.59 0.19 -16.26
N ARG A 34 20.23 0.56 -15.03
CA ARG A 34 19.99 -0.42 -13.97
C ARG A 34 18.66 -1.15 -14.17
N VAL A 35 18.70 -2.47 -14.05
CA VAL A 35 17.53 -3.35 -14.09
C VAL A 35 17.49 -4.24 -12.86
N TYR A 36 16.32 -4.83 -12.56
CA TYR A 36 16.18 -5.85 -11.53
C TYR A 36 15.30 -7.01 -11.98
N LEU A 37 15.75 -8.19 -11.70
CA LEU A 37 15.10 -9.46 -11.98
C LEU A 37 14.48 -9.99 -10.69
N LYS A 38 13.18 -10.28 -10.72
CA LYS A 38 12.44 -10.78 -9.57
C LYS A 38 11.59 -11.98 -9.95
N GLU A 39 11.55 -12.99 -9.06
CA GLU A 39 10.62 -14.10 -9.19
C GLU A 39 9.17 -13.58 -9.29
N TYR A 40 8.41 -14.14 -10.22
CA TYR A 40 7.04 -13.72 -10.52
C TYR A 40 6.07 -14.89 -10.40
N SER A 41 5.16 -14.80 -9.45
CA SER A 41 4.16 -15.82 -9.15
C SER A 41 2.82 -15.63 -9.87
N GLY A 42 2.66 -14.54 -10.64
CA GLY A 42 1.45 -14.24 -11.40
C GLY A 42 1.39 -15.01 -12.72
N SER A 43 0.24 -14.95 -13.40
CA SER A 43 0.07 -15.52 -14.75
C SER A 43 0.79 -14.71 -15.81
N VAL A 44 1.08 -15.32 -16.97
CA VAL A 44 1.61 -14.62 -18.15
C VAL A 44 0.68 -13.49 -18.57
N VAL A 45 -0.64 -13.71 -18.56
CA VAL A 45 -1.65 -12.70 -18.89
C VAL A 45 -1.55 -11.49 -17.97
N LYS A 46 -1.34 -11.71 -16.67
CA LYS A 46 -1.15 -10.61 -15.70
C LYS A 46 0.17 -9.88 -15.93
N ALA A 47 1.25 -10.56 -16.33
CA ALA A 47 2.53 -9.93 -16.66
C ALA A 47 2.42 -9.06 -17.92
N GLU A 48 1.76 -9.55 -18.97
CA GLU A 48 1.49 -8.78 -20.19
C GLU A 48 0.59 -7.56 -19.93
N PHE A 49 -0.42 -7.73 -19.09
CA PHE A 49 -1.25 -6.60 -18.65
C PHE A 49 -0.43 -5.55 -17.90
N LEU A 50 0.42 -5.98 -16.97
CA LEU A 50 1.30 -5.09 -16.21
C LEU A 50 2.25 -4.31 -17.15
N ALA A 51 2.87 -4.98 -18.13
CA ALA A 51 3.76 -4.34 -19.08
C ALA A 51 3.04 -3.21 -19.83
N LYS A 52 1.88 -3.51 -20.41
CA LYS A 52 1.05 -2.52 -21.14
C LYS A 52 0.57 -1.39 -20.23
N LEU A 53 0.19 -1.69 -18.97
CA LEU A 53 -0.22 -0.68 -18.00
C LEU A 53 0.91 0.31 -17.72
N LEU A 54 2.12 -0.19 -17.48
CA LEU A 54 3.29 0.64 -17.20
C LEU A 54 3.71 1.48 -18.42
N GLU A 55 3.63 0.93 -19.63
CA GLU A 55 3.83 1.66 -20.88
C GLU A 55 2.82 2.81 -21.01
N CYS A 56 1.52 2.53 -20.89
CA CYS A 56 0.46 3.54 -20.95
C CYS A 56 0.63 4.65 -19.91
N VAL A 57 0.99 4.31 -18.67
CA VAL A 57 1.22 5.29 -17.59
C VAL A 57 2.44 6.18 -17.89
N ASN A 58 3.55 5.59 -18.41
CA ASN A 58 4.74 6.35 -18.80
C ASN A 58 4.46 7.28 -20.00
N GLU A 59 3.69 6.84 -20.98
CA GLU A 59 3.28 7.68 -22.14
C GLU A 59 2.48 8.92 -21.73
N GLN A 60 1.78 8.84 -20.58
CA GLN A 60 1.08 9.99 -19.99
C GLN A 60 1.96 10.87 -19.10
N GLY A 61 3.28 10.66 -19.13
CA GLY A 61 4.25 11.48 -18.40
C GLY A 61 4.39 11.15 -16.92
N ILE A 62 3.85 10.05 -16.46
CA ILE A 62 4.03 9.57 -15.08
C ILE A 62 5.14 8.52 -15.09
N HIS A 63 6.28 8.87 -14.50
CA HIS A 63 7.43 7.97 -14.49
C HIS A 63 7.18 6.74 -13.63
N THR A 64 7.36 5.56 -14.23
CA THR A 64 7.28 4.26 -13.55
C THR A 64 8.41 3.34 -14.02
N GLU A 65 8.60 2.24 -13.33
CA GLU A 65 9.38 1.11 -13.85
C GLU A 65 8.78 0.61 -15.17
N THR A 66 9.59 -0.05 -16.01
CA THR A 66 9.13 -0.66 -17.27
C THR A 66 9.55 -2.11 -17.33
N VAL A 67 8.71 -2.96 -17.91
CA VAL A 67 9.05 -4.37 -18.13
C VAL A 67 10.00 -4.48 -19.33
N VAL A 68 11.08 -5.22 -19.15
CA VAL A 68 12.01 -5.55 -20.23
C VAL A 68 11.62 -6.92 -20.80
N ARG A 69 11.40 -6.98 -22.11
CA ARG A 69 11.02 -8.25 -22.77
C ARG A 69 12.24 -9.08 -23.11
N THR A 70 12.05 -10.40 -23.15
CA THR A 70 13.06 -11.34 -23.64
C THR A 70 13.36 -11.14 -25.13
N THR A 71 14.40 -11.76 -25.65
CA THR A 71 14.72 -11.78 -27.09
C THR A 71 13.60 -12.38 -27.96
N GLU A 72 12.75 -13.23 -27.37
CA GLU A 72 11.57 -13.81 -28.01
C GLU A 72 10.33 -12.91 -27.90
N GLY A 73 10.43 -11.74 -27.22
CA GLY A 73 9.32 -10.80 -27.03
C GLY A 73 8.43 -11.09 -25.82
N GLU A 74 8.74 -12.11 -25.02
CA GLU A 74 7.97 -12.50 -23.84
C GLU A 74 8.23 -11.57 -22.65
N CYS A 75 7.24 -11.36 -21.79
CA CYS A 75 7.42 -10.61 -20.53
C CYS A 75 8.17 -11.41 -19.48
N LEU A 76 8.09 -12.72 -19.50
CA LEU A 76 8.64 -13.59 -18.46
C LEU A 76 9.78 -14.45 -19.01
N ALA A 77 10.91 -14.44 -18.32
CA ALA A 77 11.95 -15.46 -18.48
C ALA A 77 11.65 -16.64 -17.55
N LYS A 78 12.15 -17.83 -17.91
CA LYS A 78 12.04 -19.03 -17.08
C LYS A 78 13.41 -19.61 -16.80
N ASP A 79 13.59 -20.06 -15.55
CA ASP A 79 14.77 -20.85 -15.21
C ASP A 79 14.58 -22.33 -15.61
N PRO A 80 15.64 -23.17 -15.52
CA PRO A 80 15.54 -24.58 -15.83
C PRO A 80 14.53 -25.37 -14.99
N ASP A 81 14.17 -24.86 -13.81
CA ASP A 81 13.18 -25.48 -12.93
C ASP A 81 11.74 -25.02 -13.27
N GLY A 82 11.58 -24.14 -14.28
CA GLY A 82 10.29 -23.62 -14.74
C GLY A 82 9.76 -22.44 -13.89
N VAL A 83 10.55 -21.91 -12.99
CA VAL A 83 10.18 -20.71 -12.21
C VAL A 83 10.23 -19.48 -13.12
N SER A 84 9.17 -18.68 -13.07
CA SER A 84 9.05 -17.46 -13.89
C SER A 84 9.67 -16.25 -13.20
N TYR A 85 10.32 -15.40 -14.00
CA TYR A 85 10.96 -14.17 -13.56
C TYR A 85 10.53 -13.00 -14.44
N LEU A 86 10.39 -11.83 -13.82
CA LEU A 86 10.08 -10.58 -14.51
C LEU A 86 11.26 -9.62 -14.37
N LEU A 87 11.77 -9.14 -15.50
CA LEU A 87 12.83 -8.14 -15.55
C LEU A 87 12.21 -6.75 -15.70
N ARG A 88 12.64 -5.80 -14.87
CA ARG A 88 12.16 -4.43 -14.94
C ARG A 88 13.32 -3.44 -14.91
N LYS A 89 13.15 -2.33 -15.62
CA LYS A 89 14.07 -1.20 -15.54
C LYS A 89 13.86 -0.48 -14.21
N TRP A 90 14.96 -0.25 -13.50
CA TRP A 90 14.95 0.42 -12.21
C TRP A 90 14.79 1.93 -12.35
N CYS A 91 13.89 2.51 -11.56
CA CYS A 91 13.83 3.98 -11.41
C CYS A 91 14.75 4.40 -10.27
N GLU A 92 15.79 5.17 -10.60
CA GLU A 92 16.72 5.71 -9.62
C GLU A 92 16.09 6.88 -8.86
N GLY A 93 16.39 6.95 -7.59
CA GLY A 93 15.92 8.02 -6.71
C GLY A 93 15.99 7.60 -5.25
N ARG A 94 15.72 8.53 -4.36
CA ARG A 94 15.51 8.26 -2.94
C ARG A 94 14.02 8.18 -2.63
N GLU A 95 13.66 7.38 -1.66
CA GLU A 95 12.28 7.28 -1.17
C GLU A 95 11.74 8.65 -0.73
N CYS A 96 10.41 8.81 -0.81
CA CYS A 96 9.71 10.00 -0.35
C CYS A 96 10.05 10.32 1.12
N ASN A 97 10.53 11.52 1.36
CA ASN A 97 10.83 12.02 2.69
C ASN A 97 9.54 12.38 3.43
N THR A 98 9.18 11.59 4.42
CA THR A 98 7.96 11.78 5.21
C THR A 98 7.97 13.02 6.14
N ALA A 99 9.07 13.77 6.21
CA ALA A 99 9.17 15.06 6.86
C ALA A 99 9.05 16.26 5.87
N SER A 100 9.12 16.01 4.57
CA SER A 100 8.98 17.03 3.52
C SER A 100 7.53 17.12 3.05
N TRP A 101 6.84 18.20 3.39
CA TRP A 101 5.48 18.45 2.92
C TRP A 101 5.40 18.51 1.40
N ASP A 102 6.37 19.14 0.74
CA ASP A 102 6.40 19.21 -0.72
C ASP A 102 6.35 17.82 -1.35
N GLU A 103 7.23 16.91 -0.90
CA GLU A 103 7.26 15.54 -1.44
C GLU A 103 6.00 14.74 -1.10
N ILE A 104 5.43 14.93 0.09
CA ILE A 104 4.19 14.30 0.49
C ILE A 104 3.04 14.75 -0.41
N LEU A 105 2.90 16.05 -0.65
CA LEU A 105 1.83 16.61 -1.47
C LEU A 105 2.00 16.23 -2.94
N ARG A 106 3.22 16.29 -3.46
CA ARG A 106 3.55 15.78 -4.81
C ARG A 106 3.23 14.29 -4.95
N SER A 107 3.47 13.49 -3.93
CA SER A 107 3.10 12.06 -3.95
C SER A 107 1.58 11.85 -4.03
N ALA A 108 0.78 12.69 -3.36
CA ALA A 108 -0.67 12.64 -3.44
C ALA A 108 -1.18 13.08 -4.83
N ASP A 109 -0.60 14.13 -5.41
CA ASP A 109 -0.88 14.58 -6.78
C ASP A 109 -0.53 13.51 -7.82
N ILE A 110 0.65 12.89 -7.69
CA ILE A 110 1.09 11.78 -8.56
C ILE A 110 0.12 10.59 -8.44
N LEU A 111 -0.35 10.26 -7.25
CA LEU A 111 -1.33 9.17 -7.07
C LEU A 111 -2.65 9.45 -7.80
N ALA A 112 -3.14 10.69 -7.75
CA ALA A 112 -4.34 11.07 -8.48
C ALA A 112 -4.15 10.97 -10.00
N SER A 113 -3.03 11.46 -10.49
CA SER A 113 -2.64 11.38 -11.90
C SER A 113 -2.49 9.92 -12.34
N LEU A 114 -1.85 9.09 -11.52
CA LEU A 114 -1.68 7.64 -11.75
C LEU A 114 -3.05 6.94 -11.86
N HIS A 115 -4.00 7.23 -10.97
CA HIS A 115 -5.35 6.68 -11.06
C HIS A 115 -6.07 7.11 -12.35
N GLY A 116 -5.90 8.38 -12.76
CA GLY A 116 -6.43 8.88 -14.02
C GLY A 116 -5.86 8.13 -15.23
N ALA A 117 -4.54 7.96 -15.27
CA ALA A 117 -3.85 7.24 -16.34
C ALA A 117 -4.26 5.76 -16.41
N MET A 118 -4.26 5.07 -15.26
CA MET A 118 -4.64 3.66 -15.20
C MET A 118 -6.10 3.40 -15.61
N ASN A 119 -7.01 4.36 -15.40
CA ASN A 119 -8.41 4.23 -15.78
C ASN A 119 -8.64 4.36 -17.29
N GLN A 120 -7.65 4.81 -18.08
CA GLN A 120 -7.73 4.87 -19.54
C GLN A 120 -7.44 3.53 -20.21
N MET A 121 -6.96 2.54 -19.44
CA MET A 121 -6.75 1.19 -19.96
C MET A 121 -8.06 0.49 -20.27
N GLU A 122 -8.28 0.19 -21.58
CA GLU A 122 -9.38 -0.66 -22.02
C GLU A 122 -9.01 -2.13 -21.83
N HIS A 123 -9.63 -2.81 -20.87
CA HIS A 123 -9.39 -4.25 -20.66
C HIS A 123 -10.55 -4.97 -19.95
N PRO A 124 -10.71 -6.29 -20.17
CA PRO A 124 -11.52 -7.17 -19.34
C PRO A 124 -10.85 -7.35 -17.97
N LEU A 125 -10.91 -6.32 -17.11
CA LEU A 125 -10.22 -6.22 -15.82
C LEU A 125 -10.51 -7.39 -14.88
N THR A 126 -11.70 -7.98 -15.01
CA THR A 126 -12.16 -9.08 -14.14
C THR A 126 -11.43 -10.40 -14.36
N GLU A 127 -10.82 -10.58 -15.54
CA GLU A 127 -10.07 -11.81 -15.87
C GLU A 127 -8.59 -11.75 -15.43
N VAL A 128 -8.07 -10.54 -15.26
CA VAL A 128 -6.63 -10.29 -15.02
C VAL A 128 -6.34 -9.85 -13.58
N LEU A 129 -7.24 -9.05 -13.00
CA LEU A 129 -7.06 -8.47 -11.68
C LEU A 129 -8.07 -9.01 -10.69
N ASP A 130 -7.61 -9.27 -9.47
CA ASP A 130 -8.48 -9.55 -8.34
C ASP A 130 -9.46 -8.39 -8.14
N THR A 131 -10.76 -8.70 -8.23
CA THR A 131 -11.83 -7.75 -8.00
C THR A 131 -12.65 -8.19 -6.81
N ASP A 132 -12.57 -7.47 -5.72
CA ASP A 132 -13.31 -7.79 -4.51
C ASP A 132 -13.81 -6.53 -3.79
N ALA A 133 -14.97 -6.04 -4.22
CA ALA A 133 -15.63 -4.86 -3.65
C ALA A 133 -15.94 -5.01 -2.14
N GLY A 134 -16.10 -6.23 -1.63
CA GLY A 134 -16.34 -6.52 -0.20
C GLY A 134 -15.06 -6.74 0.63
N ARG A 135 -13.87 -6.66 0.02
CA ARG A 135 -12.59 -6.98 0.69
C ARG A 135 -12.37 -6.17 1.96
N LEU A 136 -12.66 -4.87 1.92
CA LEU A 136 -12.45 -3.99 3.08
C LEU A 136 -13.33 -4.41 4.26
N LEU A 137 -14.63 -4.62 4.05
CA LEU A 137 -15.56 -5.01 5.09
C LEU A 137 -15.13 -6.35 5.72
N ARG A 138 -14.87 -7.37 4.89
CA ARG A 138 -14.42 -8.68 5.39
C ARG A 138 -13.10 -8.60 6.15
N THR A 139 -12.18 -7.76 5.69
CA THR A 139 -10.89 -7.54 6.36
C THR A 139 -11.10 -6.93 7.75
N TYR A 140 -11.92 -5.88 7.85
CA TYR A 140 -12.18 -5.23 9.13
C TYR A 140 -13.02 -6.09 10.08
N GLU A 141 -13.96 -6.89 9.57
CA GLU A 141 -14.66 -7.89 10.36
C GLU A 141 -13.70 -8.95 10.94
N LYS A 142 -12.77 -9.43 10.13
CA LYS A 142 -11.72 -10.35 10.60
C LYS A 142 -10.87 -9.71 11.68
N HIS A 143 -10.36 -8.50 11.46
CA HIS A 143 -9.53 -7.77 12.43
C HIS A 143 -10.28 -7.51 13.75
N THR A 144 -11.56 -7.16 13.67
CA THR A 144 -12.39 -6.95 14.87
C THR A 144 -12.62 -8.25 15.64
N ARG A 145 -12.84 -9.40 14.96
CA ARG A 145 -12.90 -10.71 15.61
C ARG A 145 -11.58 -11.07 16.30
N GLU A 146 -10.46 -10.82 15.65
CA GLU A 146 -9.12 -11.04 16.22
C GLU A 146 -8.90 -10.18 17.48
N LEU A 147 -9.28 -8.89 17.46
CA LEU A 147 -9.23 -8.01 18.63
C LEU A 147 -10.06 -8.56 19.79
N ARG A 148 -11.27 -9.05 19.53
CA ARG A 148 -12.12 -9.68 20.55
C ARG A 148 -11.49 -10.94 21.13
N THR A 149 -10.85 -11.74 20.30
CA THR A 149 -10.11 -12.94 20.73
C THR A 149 -8.96 -12.57 21.64
N VAL A 150 -8.14 -11.58 21.25
CA VAL A 150 -7.02 -11.06 22.05
C VAL A 150 -7.55 -10.54 23.41
N ARG A 151 -8.61 -9.74 23.39
CA ARG A 151 -9.21 -9.20 24.63
C ARG A 151 -9.70 -10.31 25.58
N ASN A 152 -10.40 -11.32 25.05
CA ASN A 152 -10.91 -12.42 25.87
C ASN A 152 -9.78 -13.23 26.51
N TYR A 153 -8.74 -13.54 25.72
CA TYR A 153 -7.54 -14.20 26.22
C TYR A 153 -6.86 -13.37 27.32
N THR A 154 -6.65 -12.08 27.08
CA THR A 154 -5.99 -11.17 28.03
C THR A 154 -6.79 -11.05 29.33
N ARG A 155 -8.12 -10.95 29.28
CA ARG A 155 -8.99 -10.90 30.47
C ARG A 155 -8.85 -12.12 31.35
N GLY A 156 -8.69 -13.30 30.76
CA GLY A 156 -8.58 -14.58 31.49
C GLY A 156 -7.25 -14.78 32.21
N ARG A 157 -6.23 -13.99 31.92
CA ARG A 157 -4.90 -14.12 32.57
C ARG A 157 -4.91 -13.59 34.01
N LYS A 158 -4.34 -14.37 34.94
CA LYS A 158 -4.18 -13.95 36.35
C LYS A 158 -3.17 -12.80 36.48
N ASN A 159 -1.99 -12.97 35.88
CA ASN A 159 -0.92 -11.97 35.90
C ASN A 159 -0.85 -11.31 34.52
N LYS A 160 -1.17 -10.02 34.48
CA LYS A 160 -1.17 -9.23 33.26
C LYS A 160 0.10 -8.40 33.17
N SER A 161 0.75 -8.40 32.00
CA SER A 161 1.84 -7.47 31.70
C SER A 161 1.34 -6.03 31.62
N GLU A 162 2.24 -5.05 31.65
CA GLU A 162 1.88 -3.63 31.47
C GLU A 162 1.21 -3.39 30.10
N PHE A 163 1.70 -4.05 29.03
CA PHE A 163 1.04 -4.02 27.72
C PHE A 163 -0.41 -4.48 27.81
N GLU A 164 -0.68 -5.59 28.50
CA GLU A 164 -2.02 -6.17 28.61
C GLU A 164 -2.97 -5.29 29.43
N LYS A 165 -2.47 -4.62 30.45
CA LYS A 165 -3.25 -3.64 31.24
C LYS A 165 -3.62 -2.44 30.36
N GLU A 166 -2.63 -1.85 29.65
CA GLU A 166 -2.85 -0.72 28.77
C GLU A 166 -3.77 -1.08 27.60
N PHE A 167 -3.57 -2.25 26.96
CA PHE A 167 -4.46 -2.75 25.92
C PHE A 167 -5.91 -2.85 26.41
N LEU A 168 -6.17 -3.44 27.58
CA LEU A 168 -7.52 -3.55 28.12
C LEU A 168 -8.13 -2.21 28.48
N GLY A 169 -7.34 -1.23 28.88
CA GLY A 169 -7.79 0.13 29.17
C GLY A 169 -8.25 0.87 27.89
N LEU A 170 -7.55 0.68 26.78
CA LEU A 170 -7.87 1.30 25.49
C LEU A 170 -8.95 0.55 24.70
N TYR A 171 -9.12 -0.76 24.95
CA TYR A 171 -9.95 -1.65 24.17
C TYR A 171 -11.42 -1.17 24.00
N PRO A 172 -12.16 -0.71 25.06
CA PRO A 172 -13.56 -0.32 24.91
C PRO A 172 -13.76 0.77 23.85
N LYS A 173 -12.94 1.81 23.87
CA LYS A 173 -12.98 2.92 22.92
C LYS A 173 -12.76 2.43 21.48
N PHE A 174 -11.74 1.63 21.25
CA PHE A 174 -11.42 1.16 19.91
C PHE A 174 -12.37 0.08 19.40
N GLU A 175 -13.00 -0.71 20.28
CA GLU A 175 -14.06 -1.63 19.89
C GLU A 175 -15.32 -0.89 19.44
N GLU A 176 -15.71 0.17 20.15
CA GLU A 176 -16.84 1.03 19.78
C GLU A 176 -16.60 1.66 18.40
N GLN A 177 -15.45 2.30 18.19
CA GLN A 177 -15.06 2.83 16.89
C GLN A 177 -15.11 1.75 15.78
N ALA A 178 -14.53 0.58 16.02
CA ALA A 178 -14.52 -0.49 15.03
C ALA A 178 -15.96 -0.95 14.69
N SER A 179 -16.85 -1.02 15.67
CA SER A 179 -18.25 -1.45 15.50
C SER A 179 -19.04 -0.44 14.68
N GLU A 180 -18.93 0.85 14.96
CA GLU A 180 -19.55 1.94 14.19
C GLU A 180 -19.09 1.94 12.73
N ILE A 181 -17.78 1.75 12.49
CA ILE A 181 -17.25 1.73 11.15
C ILE A 181 -17.72 0.50 10.37
N LEU A 182 -17.81 -0.67 11.01
CA LEU A 182 -18.35 -1.88 10.37
C LEU A 182 -19.82 -1.70 9.98
N GLU A 183 -20.62 -1.08 10.82
CA GLU A 183 -22.02 -0.77 10.50
C GLU A 183 -22.13 0.15 9.29
N SER A 184 -21.36 1.25 9.27
CA SER A 184 -21.33 2.18 8.15
C SER A 184 -20.81 1.54 6.85
N LEU A 185 -19.88 0.57 6.93
CA LEU A 185 -19.39 -0.14 5.75
C LEU A 185 -20.44 -1.13 5.21
N ARG A 186 -21.23 -1.79 6.08
CA ARG A 186 -22.33 -2.68 5.65
C ARG A 186 -23.42 -1.92 4.89
N GLU A 187 -23.73 -0.68 5.29
CA GLU A 187 -24.66 0.18 4.55
C GLU A 187 -24.19 0.52 3.13
N GLN A 188 -22.90 0.36 2.87
CA GLN A 188 -22.29 0.63 1.57
C GLN A 188 -21.95 -0.63 0.79
N GLU A 189 -22.28 -1.80 1.31
CA GLU A 189 -21.99 -3.08 0.67
C GLU A 189 -22.64 -3.14 -0.74
N GLY A 190 -21.89 -3.69 -1.69
CA GLY A 190 -22.33 -3.80 -3.08
C GLY A 190 -22.19 -2.55 -3.95
N LYS A 191 -21.84 -1.38 -3.40
CA LYS A 191 -21.53 -0.19 -4.20
C LYS A 191 -20.21 -0.38 -4.93
N LYS A 192 -20.19 -0.03 -6.23
CA LYS A 192 -19.02 -0.12 -7.11
C LYS A 192 -18.44 1.24 -7.50
N GLU A 193 -18.91 2.31 -6.86
CA GLU A 193 -18.43 3.65 -7.12
C GLU A 193 -16.96 3.83 -6.73
N GLY A 194 -16.20 4.57 -7.53
CA GLY A 194 -14.78 4.81 -7.29
C GLY A 194 -13.87 3.60 -7.49
N MET A 195 -14.39 2.50 -8.06
CA MET A 195 -13.59 1.33 -8.44
C MET A 195 -12.69 1.65 -9.64
N GLY A 196 -11.48 1.15 -9.59
CA GLY A 196 -10.50 1.30 -10.67
C GLY A 196 -9.24 0.50 -10.40
N ILE A 197 -8.30 0.55 -11.35
CA ILE A 197 -6.99 -0.08 -11.16
C ILE A 197 -6.24 0.68 -10.07
N CYS A 198 -5.68 -0.06 -9.13
CA CYS A 198 -4.89 0.43 -8.00
C CYS A 198 -3.49 -0.16 -8.04
N HIS A 199 -2.50 0.62 -7.61
CA HIS A 199 -1.13 0.14 -7.39
C HIS A 199 -1.07 -1.03 -6.38
N GLY A 200 -1.98 -1.08 -5.43
CA GLY A 200 -2.09 -2.12 -4.40
C GLY A 200 -1.17 -1.93 -3.19
N ASP A 201 -0.04 -1.24 -3.32
CA ASP A 201 0.86 -0.89 -2.21
C ASP A 201 1.48 0.51 -2.34
N PHE A 202 0.68 1.53 -2.68
CA PHE A 202 1.16 2.91 -2.75
C PHE A 202 1.54 3.41 -1.35
N ASN A 203 2.80 3.74 -1.16
CA ASN A 203 3.37 4.24 0.10
C ASN A 203 4.68 5.00 -0.14
N GLN A 204 5.23 5.63 0.90
CA GLN A 204 6.44 6.47 0.80
C GLN A 204 7.70 5.73 0.30
N HIS A 205 7.77 4.41 0.40
CA HIS A 205 8.89 3.61 -0.09
C HIS A 205 8.78 3.32 -1.60
N ASN A 206 7.57 3.41 -2.14
CA ASN A 206 7.26 3.13 -3.54
C ASN A 206 7.07 4.41 -4.37
N VAL A 207 7.36 5.58 -3.81
CA VAL A 207 7.51 6.85 -4.53
C VAL A 207 8.94 7.31 -4.38
N VAL A 208 9.67 7.37 -5.46
CA VAL A 208 11.09 7.75 -5.48
C VAL A 208 11.27 9.12 -6.13
N PHE A 209 12.06 9.95 -5.49
CA PHE A 209 12.36 11.33 -5.93
C PHE A 209 13.79 11.43 -6.45
N ARG A 210 13.96 12.05 -7.59
CA ARG A 210 15.20 12.51 -8.15
C ARG A 210 15.10 14.02 -8.38
N SER A 211 16.23 14.72 -8.63
CA SER A 211 16.26 16.19 -8.78
C SER A 211 15.19 16.75 -9.71
N GLU A 212 14.89 16.06 -10.80
CA GLU A 212 14.01 16.54 -11.87
C GLU A 212 12.63 15.89 -11.92
N TYR A 213 12.47 14.69 -11.34
CA TYR A 213 11.21 13.95 -11.41
C TYR A 213 10.97 13.10 -10.16
N ALA A 214 9.74 12.63 -10.03
CA ALA A 214 9.38 11.54 -9.11
C ALA A 214 8.79 10.37 -9.91
N ALA A 215 9.07 9.15 -9.46
CA ALA A 215 8.58 7.94 -10.09
C ALA A 215 7.85 7.05 -9.07
N VAL A 216 6.88 6.27 -9.55
CA VAL A 216 6.20 5.23 -8.78
C VAL A 216 6.76 3.88 -9.17
N ILE A 217 7.12 3.05 -8.18
CA ILE A 217 7.76 1.74 -8.37
C ILE A 217 7.01 0.64 -7.62
N SER A 218 7.37 -0.63 -7.88
CA SER A 218 6.85 -1.81 -7.15
C SER A 218 5.37 -2.11 -7.43
N PHE A 219 5.01 -2.23 -8.70
CA PHE A 219 3.66 -2.57 -9.17
C PHE A 219 3.29 -4.06 -9.05
N ASP A 220 3.90 -4.79 -8.11
CA ASP A 220 3.63 -6.24 -7.93
C ASP A 220 2.20 -6.55 -7.44
N ASN A 221 1.59 -5.60 -6.73
CA ASN A 221 0.30 -5.78 -6.05
C ASN A 221 -0.87 -5.11 -6.78
N ILE A 222 -0.76 -4.87 -8.09
CA ILE A 222 -1.85 -4.26 -8.84
C ILE A 222 -3.15 -5.03 -8.64
N CYS A 223 -4.23 -4.32 -8.40
CA CYS A 223 -5.56 -4.87 -8.17
C CYS A 223 -6.64 -3.91 -8.66
N TYR A 224 -7.88 -4.40 -8.71
CA TYR A 224 -9.04 -3.58 -9.00
C TYR A 224 -9.84 -3.39 -7.71
N ASP A 225 -9.83 -2.17 -7.17
CA ASP A 225 -10.44 -1.84 -5.87
C ASP A 225 -10.91 -0.37 -5.85
N VAL A 226 -11.53 0.07 -4.78
CA VAL A 226 -11.89 1.47 -4.57
C VAL A 226 -10.62 2.31 -4.46
N GLN A 227 -10.35 3.13 -5.49
CA GLN A 227 -9.07 3.84 -5.68
C GLN A 227 -8.69 4.75 -4.50
N ILE A 228 -9.68 5.37 -3.86
CA ILE A 228 -9.44 6.23 -2.68
C ILE A 228 -8.80 5.46 -1.51
N GLY A 229 -8.87 4.13 -1.51
CA GLY A 229 -8.17 3.27 -0.56
C GLY A 229 -6.65 3.39 -0.63
N SER A 230 -6.09 3.69 -1.81
CA SER A 230 -4.65 3.94 -1.98
C SER A 230 -4.24 5.24 -1.30
N LEU A 231 -5.03 6.32 -1.45
CA LEU A 231 -4.81 7.59 -0.76
C LEU A 231 -4.93 7.41 0.76
N ALA A 232 -5.98 6.73 1.22
CA ALA A 232 -6.17 6.46 2.65
C ALA A 232 -4.97 5.74 3.28
N ARG A 233 -4.44 4.74 2.60
CA ARG A 233 -3.26 3.99 3.06
C ARG A 233 -2.01 4.86 3.12
N PHE A 234 -1.77 5.66 2.09
CA PHE A 234 -0.64 6.59 2.05
C PHE A 234 -0.77 7.65 3.15
N MET A 235 -1.91 8.34 3.23
CA MET A 235 -2.18 9.37 4.24
C MET A 235 -1.98 8.84 5.65
N ARG A 236 -2.53 7.66 5.97
CA ARG A 236 -2.37 7.08 7.31
C ARG A 236 -0.90 6.90 7.69
N LYS A 237 -0.06 6.35 6.79
CA LYS A 237 1.37 6.16 7.05
C LYS A 237 2.10 7.49 7.26
N ILE A 238 1.71 8.53 6.54
CA ILE A 238 2.27 9.88 6.70
C ILE A 238 1.79 10.52 8.00
N LEU A 239 0.50 10.51 8.28
CA LEU A 239 -0.10 11.13 9.46
C LEU A 239 0.38 10.49 10.77
N GLU A 240 0.53 9.16 10.81
CA GLU A 240 1.14 8.45 11.94
C GLU A 240 2.59 8.87 12.25
N LYS A 241 3.32 9.40 11.28
CA LYS A 241 4.68 9.95 11.45
C LYS A 241 4.68 11.46 11.76
N ASN A 242 3.59 12.14 11.44
CA ASN A 242 3.42 13.58 11.60
C ASN A 242 2.36 13.93 12.66
N ILE A 243 2.19 13.07 13.67
CA ILE A 243 1.33 13.29 14.85
C ILE A 243 -0.08 13.73 14.45
N TRP A 244 -0.64 13.10 13.40
CA TRP A 244 -1.99 13.38 12.87
C TRP A 244 -2.24 14.86 12.57
N ASN A 245 -1.24 15.56 12.01
CA ASN A 245 -1.33 16.97 11.66
C ASN A 245 -2.50 17.23 10.71
N ILE A 246 -3.51 17.95 11.18
CA ILE A 246 -4.77 18.21 10.45
C ILE A 246 -4.50 18.95 9.14
N ARG A 247 -3.67 20.01 9.19
CA ARG A 247 -3.37 20.82 8.02
C ARG A 247 -2.70 19.97 6.93
N LEU A 248 -1.70 19.16 7.30
CA LEU A 248 -1.04 18.25 6.36
C LEU A 248 -2.04 17.29 5.74
N GLY A 249 -2.92 16.67 6.54
CA GLY A 249 -3.93 15.75 6.03
C GLY A 249 -4.89 16.41 5.05
N MET A 250 -5.34 17.62 5.33
CA MET A 250 -6.24 18.38 4.44
C MET A 250 -5.55 18.80 3.14
N GLU A 251 -4.28 19.23 3.20
CA GLU A 251 -3.51 19.55 1.99
C GLU A 251 -3.24 18.31 1.13
N MET A 252 -3.05 17.12 1.74
CA MET A 252 -2.94 15.86 0.98
C MET A 252 -4.24 15.52 0.24
N ILE A 253 -5.39 15.69 0.90
CA ILE A 253 -6.71 15.51 0.27
C ILE A 253 -6.88 16.50 -0.88
N ARG A 254 -6.53 17.76 -0.68
CA ARG A 254 -6.60 18.79 -1.70
C ARG A 254 -5.70 18.47 -2.90
N ALA A 255 -4.43 18.16 -2.66
CA ALA A 255 -3.48 17.82 -3.73
C ALA A 255 -3.99 16.65 -4.60
N TYR A 256 -4.65 15.66 -4.00
CA TYR A 256 -5.30 14.58 -4.73
C TYR A 256 -6.55 15.07 -5.49
N SER A 257 -7.45 15.81 -4.82
CA SER A 257 -8.74 16.22 -5.37
C SER A 257 -8.64 17.28 -6.47
N ASP A 258 -7.60 18.09 -6.48
CA ASP A 258 -7.31 19.06 -7.55
C ASP A 258 -7.06 18.37 -8.91
N LYS A 259 -6.59 17.12 -8.91
CA LYS A 259 -6.37 16.29 -10.11
C LYS A 259 -7.53 15.33 -10.38
N LYS A 260 -8.08 14.74 -9.36
CA LYS A 260 -9.16 13.77 -9.43
C LYS A 260 -10.24 14.11 -8.39
N ALA A 261 -11.32 14.73 -8.84
CA ALA A 261 -12.46 15.05 -7.98
C ALA A 261 -12.95 13.80 -7.25
N MET A 262 -13.23 13.94 -5.96
CA MET A 262 -13.77 12.87 -5.12
C MET A 262 -15.28 12.97 -5.02
N SER A 263 -15.98 11.86 -5.19
CA SER A 263 -17.40 11.79 -4.93
C SER A 263 -17.71 11.77 -3.42
N PRO A 264 -18.97 12.03 -3.01
CA PRO A 264 -19.38 11.86 -1.62
C PRO A 264 -19.13 10.44 -1.08
N TYR A 265 -19.27 9.42 -1.93
CA TYR A 265 -18.95 8.04 -1.58
C TYR A 265 -17.45 7.86 -1.30
N GLU A 266 -16.57 8.35 -2.18
CA GLU A 266 -15.12 8.26 -2.01
C GLU A 266 -14.66 9.04 -0.76
N THR A 267 -15.25 10.19 -0.49
CA THR A 267 -14.97 10.97 0.73
C THR A 267 -15.38 10.22 1.99
N LYS A 268 -16.56 9.58 1.99
CA LYS A 268 -17.01 8.71 3.08
C LYS A 268 -16.10 7.51 3.25
N GLN A 269 -15.68 6.85 2.16
CA GLN A 269 -14.72 5.74 2.18
C GLN A 269 -13.35 6.16 2.75
N LEU A 270 -12.88 7.35 2.44
CA LEU A 270 -11.64 7.90 2.97
C LEU A 270 -11.73 8.07 4.50
N TYR A 271 -12.84 8.67 5.00
CA TYR A 271 -13.10 8.81 6.43
C TYR A 271 -13.13 7.44 7.13
N LEU A 272 -13.94 6.49 6.65
CA LEU A 272 -14.12 5.18 7.28
C LEU A 272 -12.79 4.42 7.43
N ARG A 273 -11.89 4.52 6.42
CA ARG A 273 -10.57 3.88 6.44
C ARG A 273 -9.62 4.51 7.46
N HIS A 274 -9.75 5.81 7.76
CA HIS A 274 -8.95 6.47 8.81
C HIS A 274 -9.55 6.27 10.20
N ALA A 275 -10.88 6.20 10.30
CA ALA A 275 -11.58 6.03 11.56
C ALA A 275 -11.45 4.60 12.11
N TYR A 276 -11.35 3.56 11.26
CA TYR A 276 -11.12 2.20 11.73
C TYR A 276 -9.79 2.08 12.49
N PRO A 277 -9.73 1.47 13.69
CA PRO A 277 -8.53 1.44 14.55
C PRO A 277 -7.52 0.36 14.12
N GLU A 278 -7.10 0.38 12.86
CA GLU A 278 -6.22 -0.64 12.27
C GLU A 278 -4.87 -0.77 12.97
N LYS A 279 -4.29 0.36 13.41
CA LYS A 279 -3.00 0.34 14.12
C LYS A 279 -3.10 -0.34 15.47
N PHE A 280 -4.18 -0.08 16.22
CA PHE A 280 -4.45 -0.74 17.50
C PHE A 280 -4.59 -2.26 17.33
N TRP A 281 -5.40 -2.69 16.34
CA TRP A 281 -5.50 -4.10 15.97
C TRP A 281 -4.13 -4.70 15.63
N LYS A 282 -3.37 -4.05 14.77
CA LYS A 282 -2.07 -4.55 14.29
C LYS A 282 -1.09 -4.76 15.44
N ILE A 283 -1.03 -3.84 16.39
CA ILE A 283 -0.15 -3.95 17.56
C ILE A 283 -0.60 -5.11 18.46
N ALA A 284 -1.88 -5.21 18.75
CA ALA A 284 -2.44 -6.29 19.57
C ALA A 284 -2.22 -7.67 18.93
N ASN A 285 -2.51 -7.79 17.65
CA ASN A 285 -2.34 -9.04 16.90
C ASN A 285 -0.86 -9.46 16.83
N HIS A 286 0.05 -8.53 16.57
CA HIS A 286 1.48 -8.83 16.53
C HIS A 286 2.05 -9.19 17.90
N TYR A 287 1.56 -8.58 18.99
CA TYR A 287 2.03 -8.92 20.34
C TYR A 287 1.82 -10.41 20.67
N TYR A 288 0.70 -10.98 20.24
CA TYR A 288 0.36 -12.37 20.52
C TYR A 288 0.89 -13.36 19.47
N ASN A 289 1.05 -12.93 18.23
CA ASN A 289 1.48 -13.79 17.12
C ASN A 289 2.98 -13.68 16.79
N ALA A 290 3.70 -12.70 17.37
CA ALA A 290 5.13 -12.58 17.18
C ALA A 290 5.87 -13.70 17.95
N ASN A 291 6.82 -14.36 17.28
CA ASN A 291 7.77 -15.22 17.95
C ASN A 291 8.47 -14.43 19.07
N LYS A 292 8.55 -15.02 20.27
CA LYS A 292 9.01 -14.41 21.55
C LYS A 292 10.39 -13.75 21.55
N ALA A 293 11.11 -13.72 20.42
CA ALA A 293 12.45 -13.15 20.29
C ALA A 293 12.50 -11.60 20.27
N TRP A 294 11.36 -10.90 20.14
CA TRP A 294 11.32 -9.44 20.10
C TRP A 294 10.77 -8.91 21.43
N GLY A 295 11.58 -8.09 22.12
CA GLY A 295 11.30 -7.62 23.47
C GLY A 295 9.90 -6.99 23.64
N PHE A 296 9.16 -7.43 24.64
CA PHE A 296 7.79 -7.02 24.98
C PHE A 296 7.63 -5.50 25.18
N GLY A 297 8.68 -4.78 25.59
CA GLY A 297 8.69 -3.33 25.81
C GLY A 297 8.32 -2.52 24.56
N ARG A 298 8.78 -2.95 23.37
CA ARG A 298 8.51 -2.25 22.12
C ARG A 298 7.02 -2.17 21.74
N TYR A 299 6.22 -3.15 22.18
CA TYR A 299 4.76 -3.13 21.91
C TYR A 299 4.03 -2.20 22.87
N LEU A 300 4.48 -2.11 24.12
CA LEU A 300 3.97 -1.13 25.10
C LEU A 300 4.22 0.30 24.60
N GLU A 301 5.46 0.64 24.21
CA GLU A 301 5.80 1.94 23.62
C GLU A 301 4.89 2.31 22.43
N LYS A 302 4.54 1.33 21.59
CA LYS A 302 3.62 1.57 20.47
C LYS A 302 2.18 1.86 20.91
N LEU A 303 1.68 1.23 22.00
CA LEU A 303 0.37 1.54 22.57
C LEU A 303 0.37 2.92 23.23
N GLU A 304 1.41 3.24 23.99
CA GLU A 304 1.59 4.55 24.61
C GLU A 304 1.64 5.66 23.54
N LYS A 305 2.31 5.40 22.41
CA LYS A 305 2.30 6.33 21.28
C LYS A 305 0.89 6.52 20.69
N ILE A 306 0.11 5.46 20.49
CA ILE A 306 -1.29 5.59 20.05
C ILE A 306 -2.06 6.48 21.03
N LYS A 307 -1.95 6.23 22.33
CA LYS A 307 -2.63 6.97 23.37
C LYS A 307 -2.25 8.46 23.37
N ALA A 308 -0.96 8.75 23.22
CA ALA A 308 -0.46 10.12 23.17
C ALA A 308 -0.91 10.91 21.93
N GLU A 309 -1.13 10.23 20.82
CA GLU A 309 -1.53 10.84 19.53
C GLU A 309 -3.05 10.82 19.31
N GLU A 310 -3.83 10.18 20.18
CA GLU A 310 -5.26 9.91 19.94
C GLU A 310 -6.10 11.19 19.90
N GLU A 311 -5.79 12.20 20.72
CA GLU A 311 -6.48 13.49 20.67
C GLU A 311 -6.34 14.16 19.31
N ASN A 312 -5.12 14.20 18.77
CA ASN A 312 -4.87 14.75 17.43
C ASN A 312 -5.58 13.94 16.34
N ARG A 313 -5.59 12.60 16.48
CA ARG A 313 -6.31 11.72 15.56
C ARG A 313 -7.81 11.98 15.60
N GLU A 314 -8.41 12.13 16.77
CA GLU A 314 -9.84 12.44 16.93
C GLU A 314 -10.20 13.79 16.32
N GLN A 315 -9.39 14.82 16.53
CA GLN A 315 -9.58 16.12 15.92
C GLN A 315 -9.50 16.04 14.39
N PHE A 316 -8.53 15.30 13.84
CA PHE A 316 -8.46 15.06 12.40
C PHE A 316 -9.71 14.32 11.88
N LEU A 317 -10.15 13.28 12.58
CA LEU A 317 -11.35 12.52 12.21
C LEU A 317 -12.62 13.35 12.29
N ALA A 318 -12.75 14.24 13.28
CA ALA A 318 -13.88 15.15 13.39
C ALA A 318 -13.95 16.11 12.18
N TYR A 319 -12.79 16.61 11.74
CA TYR A 319 -12.68 17.42 10.53
C TYR A 319 -13.08 16.64 9.28
N MET A 320 -12.57 15.43 9.11
CA MET A 320 -12.93 14.56 7.99
C MET A 320 -14.41 14.15 8.01
N LYS A 321 -14.97 13.89 9.18
CA LYS A 321 -16.39 13.53 9.32
C LYS A 321 -17.30 14.66 8.82
N HIS A 322 -17.00 15.89 9.18
CA HIS A 322 -17.71 17.04 8.64
C HIS A 322 -17.67 17.07 7.11
N PHE A 323 -16.51 16.83 6.52
CA PHE A 323 -16.32 16.78 5.06
C PHE A 323 -17.01 15.61 4.38
N ALA A 324 -17.14 14.48 5.06
CA ALA A 324 -17.73 13.25 4.52
C ALA A 324 -19.25 13.19 4.57
N TYR A 325 -19.89 14.04 5.38
CA TYR A 325 -21.34 14.02 5.62
C TYR A 325 -22.00 15.39 5.35
N SER A 326 -21.26 16.38 4.81
CA SER A 326 -21.80 17.62 4.21
C SER A 326 -22.14 17.41 2.76
#